data_f8781978af7e63200a2ed29767fd454b
#
_entry.id   f8781978af7e63200a2ed29767fd454b
#
_cell.length_a   1.000
_cell.length_b   1.000
_cell.length_c   1.000
_cell.angle_alpha   90.00
_cell.angle_beta   90.00
_cell.angle_gamma   90.00
#
_symmetry.space_group_name_H-M   'P 1'
#
loop_
_entity.id
_entity.type
_entity.pdbx_description
1 polymer ?
#
loop_
_entity_poly.entity_id
_entity_poly.type
_entity_poly.pdbx_seq_one_letter_code
_entity_poly.pdbx_strand_id
1 'polypeptide(L)'
;MADNLRTFATACQGGLVINQDPLTQGGQFAGTATRMINYEPALNGGYRRISGFTNTYGEVTGEADTPVLGVHVSADINDGIFAARKPASGNNYIHKWNNSTESWDAITTSGSPTMVGVSKVRFENFNWGTPKFAMVDGVNPASTWDGTTYTQLNGGQAPSAPSLVAAFNNHLFLAGDSSEPYNLYFSAPVDETDWTPASGAGVINVGFNIVQLKAFRNELFIFGANNIKRLVGNNIADFVLQTVTNNLGCVAPDSVVEFNGDIIFLAPDGIRPVSGTDRIGDIELATLSKPIQSIFEDYTANEDLAAITTVVVKKKSQFRFFFANQDSLGIIGAVRRSGQGGAGFEFSQLVGMEVNCAASGYIGDEEYVIHGDGSGYVYRQEVGNNFNNNPIFSLFKTPFFYMDDPELRKTYYSINTYMRAEGEVSVSMAVDYDYGDPDTEVSTDYGLSTAGAAAYYDKATYDATDIYDGNPSPVESTNIAGSAKSIAIRYVTNSTDPSHTIQAITITYGLGDRR
;
A
#
# COMPACT_ATOMS: atom_id res chain seq x y z
N MET A 1 -11.18 37.76 38.32
CA MET A 1 -10.00 36.87 38.24
C MET A 1 -9.74 36.67 36.77
N ALA A 2 -8.58 37.09 36.24
CA ALA A 2 -8.25 36.77 34.86
C ALA A 2 -8.06 35.26 34.81
N ASP A 3 -8.95 34.56 34.12
CA ASP A 3 -8.80 33.13 33.83
C ASP A 3 -7.45 32.95 33.14
N ASN A 4 -6.55 32.16 33.74
CA ASN A 4 -5.29 31.77 33.13
C ASN A 4 -5.61 30.78 31.98
N LEU A 5 -6.15 31.31 30.89
CA LEU A 5 -6.36 30.54 29.66
C LEU A 5 -5.01 30.09 29.14
N ARG A 6 -4.90 28.81 28.86
CA ARG A 6 -3.73 28.17 28.27
C ARG A 6 -4.10 27.59 26.91
N THR A 7 -3.10 27.44 26.09
CA THR A 7 -3.25 26.86 24.76
C THR A 7 -2.27 25.71 24.63
N PHE A 8 -2.80 24.56 24.22
CA PHE A 8 -2.01 23.40 23.80
C PHE A 8 -2.10 23.28 22.29
N ALA A 9 -0.99 23.08 21.62
CA ALA A 9 -0.92 22.91 20.18
C ALA A 9 -0.13 21.67 19.81
N THR A 10 -0.61 20.91 18.84
CA THR A 10 0.09 19.75 18.30
C THR A 10 -0.10 19.66 16.79
N ALA A 11 0.99 19.28 16.07
CA ALA A 11 0.92 18.94 14.65
C ALA A 11 0.61 17.46 14.47
N CYS A 12 -0.17 17.13 13.45
CA CYS A 12 -0.50 15.74 13.10
C CYS A 12 0.70 15.07 12.43
N GLN A 13 1.38 14.17 13.14
CA GLN A 13 2.56 13.45 12.68
C GLN A 13 2.81 12.19 13.52
N GLY A 14 3.53 11.20 12.95
CA GLY A 14 3.87 9.95 13.63
C GLY A 14 2.91 8.79 13.28
N GLY A 15 1.84 9.06 12.52
CA GLY A 15 0.92 8.03 12.05
C GLY A 15 0.13 7.33 13.17
N LEU A 16 -0.36 6.16 12.86
CA LEU A 16 -1.08 5.29 13.80
C LEU A 16 -0.09 4.62 14.75
N VAL A 17 -0.30 4.78 16.05
CA VAL A 17 0.50 4.18 17.12
C VAL A 17 -0.45 3.62 18.17
N ILE A 18 -0.41 2.31 18.41
CA ILE A 18 -1.31 1.63 19.35
C ILE A 18 -0.56 0.86 20.45
N ASN A 19 0.74 0.62 20.26
CA ASN A 19 1.57 -0.18 21.17
C ASN A 19 2.36 0.72 22.14
N GLN A 20 1.74 1.82 22.59
CA GLN A 20 2.38 2.75 23.52
C GLN A 20 1.48 3.06 24.70
N ASP A 21 2.08 3.34 25.85
CA ASP A 21 1.30 3.73 27.03
C ASP A 21 0.61 5.09 26.80
N PRO A 22 -0.61 5.27 27.37
CA PRO A 22 -1.40 6.47 27.12
C PRO A 22 -0.75 7.78 27.57
N LEU A 23 0.05 7.76 28.64
CA LEU A 23 0.71 8.97 29.15
C LEU A 23 1.84 9.42 28.22
N THR A 24 2.68 8.49 27.77
CA THR A 24 3.73 8.79 26.79
C THR A 24 3.13 9.25 25.46
N GLN A 25 2.08 8.58 24.99
CA GLN A 25 1.43 8.93 23.74
C GLN A 25 0.76 10.31 23.81
N GLY A 26 0.01 10.61 24.87
CA GLY A 26 -0.67 11.89 25.05
C GLY A 26 0.25 13.08 25.35
N GLY A 27 1.50 12.81 25.72
CA GLY A 27 2.53 13.83 26.00
C GLY A 27 3.54 13.98 24.88
N GLN A 28 4.48 13.05 24.79
CA GLN A 28 5.62 13.15 23.85
C GLN A 28 5.25 12.93 22.40
N PHE A 29 4.23 12.09 22.14
CA PHE A 29 3.77 11.71 20.82
C PHE A 29 2.35 12.22 20.50
N ALA A 30 2.01 13.39 21.02
CA ALA A 30 0.70 14.02 20.88
C ALA A 30 0.20 14.17 19.43
N GLY A 31 1.10 14.19 18.45
CA GLY A 31 0.77 14.27 17.02
C GLY A 31 0.31 12.95 16.39
N THR A 32 0.49 11.81 17.08
CA THR A 32 0.12 10.49 16.57
C THR A 32 -1.40 10.24 16.62
N ALA A 33 -1.84 9.16 16.02
CA ALA A 33 -3.23 8.70 16.07
C ALA A 33 -3.35 7.42 16.92
N THR A 34 -4.42 7.28 17.69
CA THR A 34 -4.82 6.02 18.32
C THR A 34 -5.73 5.18 17.43
N ARG A 35 -6.46 5.84 16.51
CA ARG A 35 -7.21 5.22 15.42
C ARG A 35 -7.07 6.07 14.17
N MET A 36 -6.78 5.45 13.05
CA MET A 36 -6.60 6.13 11.77
C MET A 36 -7.01 5.20 10.64
N ILE A 37 -8.20 5.46 10.09
CA ILE A 37 -8.82 4.65 9.03
C ILE A 37 -9.04 5.57 7.83
N ASN A 38 -8.57 5.16 6.65
CA ASN A 38 -8.71 5.89 5.40
C ASN A 38 -8.22 7.35 5.46
N TYR A 39 -7.23 7.59 6.32
CA TYR A 39 -6.35 8.73 6.30
C TYR A 39 -4.93 8.27 5.99
N GLU A 40 -4.19 9.06 5.28
CA GLU A 40 -2.80 8.81 4.90
C GLU A 40 -1.89 9.93 5.41
N PRO A 41 -0.64 9.63 5.77
CA PRO A 41 0.35 10.67 6.03
C PRO A 41 0.58 11.52 4.77
N ALA A 42 0.30 12.83 4.87
CA ALA A 42 0.47 13.75 3.75
C ALA A 42 1.95 14.17 3.60
N LEU A 43 2.45 14.24 2.37
CA LEU A 43 3.85 14.68 2.09
C LEU A 43 4.16 16.07 2.67
N ASN A 44 3.16 16.96 2.66
CA ASN A 44 3.28 18.35 3.14
C ASN A 44 2.92 18.52 4.63
N GLY A 45 2.82 17.42 5.37
CA GLY A 45 2.44 17.42 6.78
C GLY A 45 0.93 17.24 7.00
N GLY A 46 0.58 16.65 8.14
CA GLY A 46 -0.79 16.32 8.51
C GLY A 46 -1.24 14.93 8.03
N TYR A 47 -2.51 14.63 8.25
CA TYR A 47 -3.17 13.42 7.80
C TYR A 47 -4.23 13.78 6.76
N ARG A 48 -4.06 13.27 5.55
CA ARG A 48 -4.96 13.51 4.42
C ARG A 48 -5.95 12.35 4.29
N ARG A 49 -7.22 12.65 4.08
CA ARG A 49 -8.18 11.64 3.66
C ARG A 49 -7.74 11.06 2.32
N ILE A 50 -7.73 9.72 2.19
CA ILE A 50 -7.28 9.03 0.98
C ILE A 50 -8.12 9.43 -0.25
N SER A 51 -7.52 9.30 -1.43
CA SER A 51 -8.24 9.38 -2.69
C SER A 51 -9.08 8.13 -2.92
N GLY A 52 -10.06 8.23 -3.79
CA GLY A 52 -10.91 7.11 -4.16
C GLY A 52 -10.29 6.17 -5.20
N PHE A 53 -11.15 5.33 -5.73
CA PHE A 53 -10.89 4.53 -6.93
C PHE A 53 -12.15 4.47 -7.81
N THR A 54 -11.93 4.25 -9.09
CA THR A 54 -13.01 4.19 -10.07
C THR A 54 -12.91 2.92 -10.91
N ASN A 55 -14.07 2.44 -11.36
CA ASN A 55 -14.19 1.35 -12.31
C ASN A 55 -13.87 1.82 -13.74
N THR A 56 -12.63 2.27 -13.95
CA THR A 56 -12.19 2.83 -15.22
C THR A 56 -12.09 1.77 -16.30
N TYR A 57 -11.72 0.55 -15.92
CA TYR A 57 -11.43 -0.53 -16.87
C TYR A 57 -12.55 -1.58 -16.95
N GLY A 58 -13.57 -1.50 -16.11
CA GLY A 58 -14.68 -2.42 -16.14
C GLY A 58 -14.32 -3.86 -15.77
N GLU A 59 -15.22 -4.77 -16.14
CA GLU A 59 -15.05 -6.20 -15.94
C GLU A 59 -14.15 -6.79 -17.03
N VAL A 60 -13.13 -7.55 -16.63
CA VAL A 60 -12.28 -8.30 -17.56
C VAL A 60 -13.11 -9.45 -18.14
N THR A 61 -13.04 -9.64 -19.46
CA THR A 61 -13.74 -10.72 -20.12
C THR A 61 -13.29 -12.08 -19.55
N GLY A 62 -14.22 -12.88 -19.04
CA GLY A 62 -13.89 -14.14 -18.40
C GLY A 62 -15.10 -14.93 -17.93
N GLU A 63 -14.86 -15.98 -17.15
CA GLU A 63 -15.91 -16.75 -16.49
C GLU A 63 -16.56 -15.91 -15.40
N ALA A 64 -17.91 -15.96 -15.33
CA ALA A 64 -18.65 -15.20 -14.32
C ALA A 64 -18.21 -15.57 -12.88
N ASP A 65 -18.28 -14.61 -11.98
CA ASP A 65 -17.95 -14.78 -10.56
C ASP A 65 -16.54 -15.35 -10.30
N THR A 66 -15.58 -15.06 -11.18
CA THR A 66 -14.17 -15.42 -10.97
C THR A 66 -13.30 -14.16 -10.76
N PRO A 67 -12.29 -14.26 -9.89
CA PRO A 67 -11.43 -13.14 -9.57
C PRO A 67 -10.52 -12.74 -10.74
N VAL A 68 -10.03 -11.50 -10.69
CA VAL A 68 -8.85 -11.09 -11.46
C VAL A 68 -7.63 -11.75 -10.81
N LEU A 69 -6.89 -12.54 -11.58
CA LEU A 69 -5.75 -13.34 -11.10
C LEU A 69 -4.43 -12.55 -11.07
N GLY A 70 -4.35 -11.47 -11.83
CA GLY A 70 -3.19 -10.60 -11.89
C GLY A 70 -3.46 -9.38 -12.76
N VAL A 71 -2.82 -8.27 -12.43
CA VAL A 71 -2.84 -7.02 -13.23
C VAL A 71 -1.43 -6.53 -13.47
N HIS A 72 -1.22 -5.85 -14.58
CA HIS A 72 0.09 -5.36 -14.96
C HIS A 72 0.03 -4.04 -15.72
N VAL A 73 1.03 -3.19 -15.50
CA VAL A 73 1.22 -1.92 -16.21
C VAL A 73 2.55 -1.97 -16.94
N SER A 74 2.52 -1.85 -18.26
CA SER A 74 3.73 -1.83 -19.09
C SER A 74 3.74 -0.59 -20.00
N ALA A 75 4.62 0.35 -19.71
CA ALA A 75 4.83 1.54 -20.53
C ALA A 75 5.43 1.17 -21.89
N ASP A 76 6.38 0.23 -21.90
CA ASP A 76 7.17 -0.10 -23.07
C ASP A 76 6.39 -0.91 -24.12
N ILE A 77 5.26 -1.52 -23.74
CA ILE A 77 4.42 -2.31 -24.63
C ILE A 77 3.11 -1.58 -24.89
N ASN A 78 3.15 -0.62 -25.82
CA ASN A 78 2.00 0.15 -26.30
C ASN A 78 1.20 0.82 -25.16
N ASP A 79 1.87 1.37 -24.15
CA ASP A 79 1.25 2.00 -22.97
C ASP A 79 0.11 1.14 -22.40
N GLY A 80 0.41 -0.16 -22.22
CA GLY A 80 -0.61 -1.17 -21.99
C GLY A 80 -0.93 -1.42 -20.52
N ILE A 81 -2.21 -1.61 -20.27
CA ILE A 81 -2.73 -2.19 -19.03
C ILE A 81 -3.20 -3.60 -19.36
N PHE A 82 -2.76 -4.56 -18.57
CA PHE A 82 -3.02 -5.97 -18.77
C PHE A 82 -3.68 -6.58 -17.53
N ALA A 83 -4.53 -7.57 -17.75
CA ALA A 83 -5.17 -8.32 -16.69
C ALA A 83 -5.25 -9.81 -17.06
N ALA A 84 -5.14 -10.65 -16.05
CA ALA A 84 -5.34 -12.08 -16.17
C ALA A 84 -6.64 -12.49 -15.46
N ARG A 85 -7.52 -13.22 -16.15
CA ARG A 85 -8.75 -13.79 -15.58
C ARG A 85 -9.05 -15.13 -16.25
N LYS A 86 -9.67 -16.05 -15.52
CA LYS A 86 -10.09 -17.33 -16.08
C LYS A 86 -11.08 -17.10 -17.23
N PRO A 87 -10.83 -17.65 -18.44
CA PRO A 87 -11.74 -17.47 -19.56
C PRO A 87 -13.02 -18.27 -19.38
N ALA A 88 -14.16 -17.74 -19.86
CA ALA A 88 -15.42 -18.46 -19.89
C ALA A 88 -15.41 -19.67 -20.86
N SER A 89 -14.57 -19.58 -21.90
CA SER A 89 -14.32 -20.64 -22.87
C SER A 89 -12.97 -20.43 -23.55
N GLY A 90 -12.36 -21.51 -24.01
CA GLY A 90 -11.04 -21.44 -24.68
C GLY A 90 -9.90 -21.26 -23.67
N ASN A 91 -8.76 -20.75 -24.16
CA ASN A 91 -7.51 -20.73 -23.41
C ASN A 91 -6.93 -19.31 -23.22
N ASN A 92 -7.58 -18.28 -23.75
CA ASN A 92 -7.08 -16.91 -23.71
C ASN A 92 -7.45 -16.27 -22.36
N TYR A 93 -6.55 -16.32 -21.41
CA TYR A 93 -6.76 -15.83 -20.04
C TYR A 93 -6.06 -14.49 -19.76
N ILE A 94 -5.23 -14.01 -20.70
CA ILE A 94 -4.57 -12.69 -20.61
C ILE A 94 -5.30 -11.71 -21.52
N HIS A 95 -5.56 -10.54 -21.02
CA HIS A 95 -6.28 -9.48 -21.70
C HIS A 95 -5.49 -8.17 -21.66
N LYS A 96 -5.60 -7.39 -22.72
CA LYS A 96 -5.08 -6.02 -22.82
C LYS A 96 -6.24 -5.04 -22.86
N TRP A 97 -6.14 -3.96 -22.13
CA TRP A 97 -7.10 -2.87 -22.21
C TRP A 97 -6.94 -2.10 -23.52
N ASN A 98 -8.04 -1.88 -24.22
CA ASN A 98 -8.12 -1.11 -25.45
C ASN A 98 -8.82 0.23 -25.18
N ASN A 99 -8.03 1.31 -25.17
CA ASN A 99 -8.54 2.67 -24.92
C ASN A 99 -9.52 3.17 -26.01
N SER A 100 -9.47 2.61 -27.22
CA SER A 100 -10.33 3.06 -28.33
C SER A 100 -11.73 2.47 -28.29
N THR A 101 -11.86 1.24 -27.79
CA THR A 101 -13.12 0.51 -27.67
C THR A 101 -13.64 0.45 -26.25
N GLU A 102 -12.85 0.92 -25.27
CA GLU A 102 -13.13 0.84 -23.85
C GLU A 102 -13.49 -0.60 -23.42
N SER A 103 -12.69 -1.56 -23.87
CA SER A 103 -12.94 -2.99 -23.64
C SER A 103 -11.66 -3.79 -23.50
N TRP A 104 -11.76 -5.00 -22.98
CA TRP A 104 -10.66 -5.92 -22.82
C TRP A 104 -10.53 -6.82 -24.06
N ASP A 105 -9.42 -6.69 -24.78
CA ASP A 105 -9.06 -7.52 -25.91
C ASP A 105 -8.25 -8.74 -25.39
N ALA A 106 -8.71 -9.94 -25.70
CA ALA A 106 -7.98 -11.14 -25.33
C ALA A 106 -6.69 -11.29 -26.15
N ILE A 107 -5.59 -11.59 -25.46
CA ILE A 107 -4.33 -11.98 -26.08
C ILE A 107 -4.44 -13.45 -26.49
N THR A 108 -4.19 -13.75 -27.76
CA THR A 108 -4.19 -15.12 -28.24
C THR A 108 -3.04 -15.89 -27.61
N THR A 109 -3.35 -16.88 -26.77
CA THR A 109 -2.37 -17.75 -26.11
C THR A 109 -2.08 -18.99 -26.98
N SER A 110 -0.84 -19.48 -26.91
CA SER A 110 -0.42 -20.74 -27.51
C SER A 110 -0.21 -21.82 -26.44
N GLY A 111 -0.13 -23.08 -26.83
CA GLY A 111 0.20 -24.18 -25.91
C GLY A 111 -0.95 -24.67 -25.02
N SER A 112 -2.16 -24.17 -25.21
CA SER A 112 -3.37 -24.63 -24.48
C SER A 112 -3.20 -24.63 -22.95
N PRO A 113 -2.92 -23.49 -22.30
CA PRO A 113 -2.73 -23.42 -20.85
C PRO A 113 -3.97 -23.90 -20.09
N THR A 114 -3.76 -24.60 -18.97
CA THR A 114 -4.83 -24.99 -18.07
C THR A 114 -5.05 -23.92 -17.00
N MET A 115 -6.30 -23.63 -16.68
CA MET A 115 -6.65 -22.67 -15.61
C MET A 115 -7.05 -23.37 -14.30
N VAL A 116 -7.03 -24.70 -14.27
CA VAL A 116 -7.31 -25.47 -13.05
C VAL A 116 -6.15 -25.34 -12.08
N GLY A 117 -6.43 -24.76 -10.90
CA GLY A 117 -5.41 -24.54 -9.86
C GLY A 117 -4.64 -23.23 -9.97
N VAL A 118 -4.84 -22.44 -11.03
CA VAL A 118 -4.26 -21.09 -11.11
C VAL A 118 -4.98 -20.16 -10.13
N SER A 119 -4.24 -19.62 -9.18
CA SER A 119 -4.74 -18.67 -8.18
C SER A 119 -4.19 -17.25 -8.35
N LYS A 120 -2.99 -17.11 -8.90
CA LYS A 120 -2.35 -15.83 -9.20
C LYS A 120 -1.54 -15.90 -10.48
N VAL A 121 -1.47 -14.77 -11.18
CA VAL A 121 -0.56 -14.56 -12.33
C VAL A 121 0.36 -13.40 -11.99
N ARG A 122 1.67 -13.62 -12.10
CA ARG A 122 2.70 -12.61 -11.85
C ARG A 122 3.38 -12.21 -13.14
N PHE A 123 3.74 -10.96 -13.23
CA PHE A 123 4.33 -10.34 -14.42
C PHE A 123 5.66 -9.68 -14.09
N GLU A 124 6.60 -9.72 -15.02
CA GLU A 124 7.89 -9.01 -14.92
C GLU A 124 8.25 -8.40 -16.28
N ASN A 125 8.52 -7.09 -16.30
CA ASN A 125 8.97 -6.38 -17.50
C ASN A 125 10.47 -6.58 -17.74
N PHE A 126 10.87 -6.78 -18.99
CA PHE A 126 12.27 -6.77 -19.39
C PHE A 126 12.44 -6.25 -20.81
N ASN A 127 13.64 -5.77 -21.14
CA ASN A 127 13.96 -5.25 -22.46
C ASN A 127 15.41 -5.58 -22.83
N TRP A 128 15.58 -6.51 -23.75
CA TRP A 128 16.88 -6.88 -24.32
C TRP A 128 16.97 -6.53 -25.81
N GLY A 129 16.43 -5.36 -26.19
CA GLY A 129 16.35 -4.85 -27.55
C GLY A 129 14.92 -4.74 -28.07
N THR A 130 14.01 -5.62 -27.62
CA THR A 130 12.57 -5.53 -27.80
C THR A 130 11.90 -5.60 -26.43
N PRO A 131 11.05 -4.63 -26.06
CA PRO A 131 10.31 -4.68 -24.80
C PRO A 131 9.40 -5.91 -24.74
N LYS A 132 9.45 -6.63 -23.64
CA LYS A 132 8.60 -7.79 -23.36
C LYS A 132 8.21 -7.80 -21.88
N PHE A 133 7.16 -8.52 -21.55
CA PHE A 133 6.95 -8.98 -20.21
C PHE A 133 6.85 -10.52 -20.17
N ALA A 134 7.36 -11.08 -19.09
CA ALA A 134 7.17 -12.49 -18.76
C ALA A 134 6.00 -12.65 -17.79
N MET A 135 5.32 -13.79 -17.84
CA MET A 135 4.23 -14.14 -16.97
C MET A 135 4.36 -15.58 -16.48
N VAL A 136 3.98 -15.80 -15.23
CA VAL A 136 4.00 -17.10 -14.54
C VAL A 136 2.76 -17.26 -13.66
N ASP A 137 2.27 -18.49 -13.51
CA ASP A 137 1.05 -18.79 -12.77
C ASP A 137 1.16 -19.97 -11.79
N GLY A 138 2.31 -20.67 -11.76
CA GLY A 138 2.56 -21.83 -10.89
C GLY A 138 1.92 -23.14 -11.36
N VAL A 139 1.28 -23.15 -12.52
CA VAL A 139 0.60 -24.35 -13.10
C VAL A 139 1.07 -24.62 -14.52
N ASN A 140 1.24 -23.57 -15.31
CA ASN A 140 1.68 -23.65 -16.70
C ASN A 140 3.17 -23.26 -16.82
N PRO A 141 3.85 -23.66 -17.92
CA PRO A 141 5.15 -23.09 -18.28
C PRO A 141 5.07 -21.57 -18.39
N ALA A 142 6.15 -20.89 -18.00
CA ALA A 142 6.25 -19.44 -18.16
C ALA A 142 6.00 -19.02 -19.61
N SER A 143 5.54 -17.81 -19.81
CA SER A 143 5.27 -17.28 -21.13
C SER A 143 5.74 -15.82 -21.24
N THR A 144 6.00 -15.36 -22.45
CA THR A 144 6.34 -13.97 -22.74
C THR A 144 5.41 -13.35 -23.76
N TRP A 145 5.27 -12.03 -23.72
CA TRP A 145 4.51 -11.23 -24.65
C TRP A 145 5.35 -10.02 -25.11
N ASP A 146 5.45 -9.82 -26.43
CA ASP A 146 6.23 -8.74 -27.05
C ASP A 146 5.36 -7.60 -27.63
N GLY A 147 4.08 -7.59 -27.33
CA GLY A 147 3.10 -6.66 -27.89
C GLY A 147 2.31 -7.24 -29.08
N THR A 148 2.76 -8.36 -29.64
CA THR A 148 2.13 -9.04 -30.79
C THR A 148 2.06 -10.56 -30.63
N THR A 149 3.10 -11.16 -30.07
CA THR A 149 3.29 -12.61 -30.05
C THR A 149 3.37 -13.13 -28.62
N TYR A 150 2.53 -14.13 -28.33
CA TYR A 150 2.61 -14.94 -27.10
C TYR A 150 3.55 -16.12 -27.33
N THR A 151 4.58 -16.25 -26.53
CA THR A 151 5.56 -17.33 -26.62
C THR A 151 5.63 -18.09 -25.29
N GLN A 152 5.38 -19.40 -25.33
CA GLN A 152 5.51 -20.26 -24.17
C GLN A 152 6.96 -20.75 -24.02
N LEU A 153 7.50 -20.70 -22.80
CA LEU A 153 8.90 -21.04 -22.48
C LEU A 153 8.92 -22.49 -21.94
N ASN A 154 9.03 -23.46 -22.83
CA ASN A 154 8.97 -24.89 -22.50
C ASN A 154 10.13 -25.73 -23.08
N GLY A 155 11.21 -25.05 -23.50
CA GLY A 155 12.39 -25.69 -24.09
C GLY A 155 13.49 -26.00 -23.05
N GLY A 156 14.40 -26.91 -23.38
CA GLY A 156 15.61 -27.19 -22.60
C GLY A 156 15.34 -27.57 -21.14
N GLN A 157 15.93 -26.84 -20.21
CA GLN A 157 15.77 -27.02 -18.75
C GLN A 157 14.75 -26.05 -18.14
N ALA A 158 13.86 -25.43 -18.93
CA ALA A 158 12.84 -24.55 -18.39
C ALA A 158 11.94 -25.29 -17.37
N PRO A 159 11.56 -24.67 -16.23
CA PRO A 159 10.66 -25.30 -15.27
C PRO A 159 9.27 -25.44 -15.87
N SER A 160 8.54 -26.49 -15.46
CA SER A 160 7.24 -26.81 -16.03
C SER A 160 6.09 -25.96 -15.48
N ALA A 161 6.21 -25.47 -14.24
CA ALA A 161 5.17 -24.74 -13.54
C ALA A 161 5.73 -23.68 -12.58
N PRO A 162 6.50 -22.69 -13.08
CA PRO A 162 7.07 -21.66 -12.22
C PRO A 162 5.99 -20.69 -11.75
N SER A 163 6.08 -20.28 -10.49
CA SER A 163 5.21 -19.26 -9.90
C SER A 163 5.89 -17.91 -9.69
N LEU A 164 7.22 -17.84 -9.89
CA LEU A 164 8.05 -16.66 -9.64
C LEU A 164 8.90 -16.36 -10.86
N VAL A 165 9.02 -15.06 -11.17
CA VAL A 165 9.82 -14.56 -12.28
C VAL A 165 10.56 -13.29 -11.87
N ALA A 166 11.78 -13.14 -12.34
CA ALA A 166 12.57 -11.92 -12.22
C ALA A 166 13.53 -11.78 -13.41
N ALA A 167 13.69 -10.59 -13.93
CA ALA A 167 14.70 -10.26 -14.93
C ALA A 167 15.94 -9.68 -14.24
N PHE A 168 17.12 -10.29 -14.47
CA PHE A 168 18.35 -9.83 -13.87
C PHE A 168 19.55 -10.13 -14.77
N ASN A 169 20.41 -9.13 -15.00
CA ASN A 169 21.65 -9.22 -15.77
C ASN A 169 21.51 -9.99 -17.10
N ASN A 170 20.52 -9.59 -17.92
CA ASN A 170 20.21 -10.18 -19.23
C ASN A 170 19.76 -11.66 -19.20
N HIS A 171 19.40 -12.19 -18.06
CA HIS A 171 18.79 -13.50 -17.90
C HIS A 171 17.38 -13.38 -17.33
N LEU A 172 16.48 -14.24 -17.76
CA LEU A 172 15.18 -14.43 -17.13
C LEU A 172 15.32 -15.54 -16.07
N PHE A 173 15.04 -15.21 -14.83
CA PHE A 173 15.06 -16.13 -13.71
C PHE A 173 13.65 -16.62 -13.40
N LEU A 174 13.49 -17.92 -13.25
CA LEU A 174 12.23 -18.59 -12.90
C LEU A 174 12.43 -19.47 -11.66
N ALA A 175 11.44 -19.49 -10.78
CA ALA A 175 11.46 -20.32 -9.58
C ALA A 175 10.03 -20.65 -9.10
N GLY A 176 9.93 -21.35 -7.97
CA GLY A 176 8.65 -21.67 -7.35
C GLY A 176 7.85 -22.75 -8.08
N ASP A 177 8.51 -23.63 -8.82
CA ASP A 177 7.93 -24.88 -9.29
C ASP A 177 7.77 -25.83 -8.10
N SER A 178 6.56 -26.27 -7.83
CA SER A 178 6.25 -27.12 -6.67
C SER A 178 6.95 -28.48 -6.68
N SER A 179 7.34 -28.95 -7.87
CA SER A 179 8.12 -30.20 -8.02
C SER A 179 9.60 -30.02 -7.68
N GLU A 180 10.13 -28.81 -7.85
CA GLU A 180 11.53 -28.45 -7.67
C GLU A 180 11.70 -27.12 -6.88
N PRO A 181 11.19 -27.04 -5.64
CA PRO A 181 11.00 -25.78 -4.92
C PRO A 181 12.31 -25.09 -4.49
N TYR A 182 13.46 -25.80 -4.56
CA TYR A 182 14.78 -25.29 -4.20
C TYR A 182 15.57 -24.75 -5.40
N ASN A 183 15.04 -24.94 -6.61
CA ASN A 183 15.77 -24.65 -7.83
C ASN A 183 15.42 -23.24 -8.36
N LEU A 184 16.47 -22.50 -8.67
CA LEU A 184 16.44 -21.24 -9.38
C LEU A 184 16.93 -21.49 -10.81
N TYR A 185 16.06 -21.38 -11.78
CA TYR A 185 16.34 -21.57 -13.19
C TYR A 185 16.67 -20.22 -13.83
N PHE A 186 17.55 -20.20 -14.83
CA PHE A 186 17.85 -19.01 -15.61
C PHE A 186 18.06 -19.33 -17.08
N SER A 187 17.57 -18.44 -17.95
CA SER A 187 17.67 -18.55 -19.40
C SER A 187 19.09 -18.29 -19.91
N ALA A 188 19.36 -18.58 -21.17
CA ALA A 188 20.55 -18.05 -21.84
C ALA A 188 20.56 -16.50 -21.81
N PRO A 189 21.74 -15.86 -21.87
CA PRO A 189 21.81 -14.40 -21.84
C PRO A 189 21.18 -13.78 -23.09
N VAL A 190 20.32 -12.78 -22.89
CA VAL A 190 19.60 -12.03 -23.95
C VAL A 190 18.61 -12.89 -24.77
N ASP A 191 18.37 -14.13 -24.35
CA ASP A 191 17.42 -15.04 -24.99
C ASP A 191 16.59 -15.79 -23.93
N GLU A 192 15.38 -15.31 -23.69
CA GLU A 192 14.42 -15.90 -22.74
C GLU A 192 13.84 -17.22 -23.22
N THR A 193 14.01 -17.57 -24.50
CA THR A 193 13.47 -18.81 -25.09
C THR A 193 14.43 -19.97 -25.03
N ASP A 194 15.74 -19.70 -24.87
CA ASP A 194 16.78 -20.74 -24.80
C ASP A 194 17.14 -21.09 -23.35
N TRP A 195 16.83 -22.31 -22.96
CA TRP A 195 17.11 -22.89 -21.63
C TRP A 195 18.14 -24.01 -21.70
N THR A 196 19.00 -23.98 -22.72
CA THR A 196 20.02 -25.00 -22.97
C THR A 196 21.33 -24.63 -22.25
N PRO A 197 21.91 -25.51 -21.43
CA PRO A 197 23.16 -25.22 -20.70
C PRO A 197 24.34 -24.82 -21.61
N ALA A 198 24.41 -25.38 -22.81
CA ALA A 198 25.45 -25.02 -23.77
C ALA A 198 25.39 -23.56 -24.24
N SER A 199 24.23 -22.93 -24.15
CA SER A 199 24.01 -21.51 -24.50
C SER A 199 24.18 -20.58 -23.28
N GLY A 200 24.49 -21.11 -22.10
CA GLY A 200 24.66 -20.32 -20.88
C GLY A 200 23.45 -20.28 -19.95
N ALA A 201 22.41 -21.06 -20.24
CA ALA A 201 21.31 -21.29 -19.31
C ALA A 201 21.73 -22.28 -18.19
N GLY A 202 20.99 -22.35 -17.11
CA GLY A 202 21.30 -23.29 -16.05
C GLY A 202 20.34 -23.29 -14.88
N VAL A 203 20.69 -24.04 -13.85
CA VAL A 203 19.92 -24.21 -12.62
C VAL A 203 20.85 -24.08 -11.42
N ILE A 204 20.44 -23.31 -10.43
CA ILE A 204 21.14 -23.14 -9.14
C ILE A 204 20.24 -23.66 -8.04
N ASN A 205 20.70 -24.65 -7.27
CA ASN A 205 20.01 -25.07 -6.07
C ASN A 205 20.34 -24.12 -4.91
N VAL A 206 19.32 -23.43 -4.38
CA VAL A 206 19.51 -22.43 -3.32
C VAL A 206 19.47 -23.03 -1.90
N GLY A 207 19.01 -24.28 -1.77
CA GLY A 207 19.00 -25.04 -0.51
C GLY A 207 17.80 -24.76 0.41
N PHE A 208 16.79 -24.01 -0.05
CA PHE A 208 15.53 -23.77 0.65
C PHE A 208 14.40 -23.49 -0.34
N ASN A 209 13.13 -23.61 0.11
CA ASN A 209 11.96 -23.26 -0.69
C ASN A 209 11.98 -21.76 -1.03
N ILE A 210 11.98 -21.45 -2.33
CA ILE A 210 11.96 -20.06 -2.79
C ILE A 210 10.53 -19.53 -2.66
N VAL A 211 10.37 -18.43 -1.93
CA VAL A 211 9.09 -17.73 -1.71
C VAL A 211 8.94 -16.56 -2.67
N GLN A 212 10.02 -15.80 -2.91
CA GLN A 212 9.99 -14.67 -3.85
C GLN A 212 11.38 -14.36 -4.40
N LEU A 213 11.39 -13.76 -5.60
CA LEU A 213 12.57 -13.22 -6.26
C LEU A 213 12.43 -11.72 -6.42
N LYS A 214 13.50 -10.95 -6.19
CA LYS A 214 13.48 -9.51 -6.46
C LYS A 214 14.85 -9.03 -6.93
N ALA A 215 14.92 -8.58 -8.17
CA ALA A 215 16.09 -7.86 -8.66
C ALA A 215 16.10 -6.45 -8.07
N PHE A 216 17.21 -6.08 -7.46
CA PHE A 216 17.39 -4.76 -6.88
C PHE A 216 18.85 -4.32 -7.00
N ARG A 217 19.05 -3.15 -7.61
CA ARG A 217 20.39 -2.68 -7.98
C ARG A 217 21.07 -3.72 -8.87
N ASN A 218 22.26 -4.19 -8.49
CA ASN A 218 23.02 -5.18 -9.23
C ASN A 218 23.03 -6.56 -8.56
N GLU A 219 21.96 -6.92 -7.85
CA GLU A 219 21.82 -8.15 -7.11
C GLU A 219 20.41 -8.73 -7.29
N LEU A 220 20.32 -10.05 -7.36
CA LEU A 220 19.03 -10.75 -7.30
C LEU A 220 18.83 -11.32 -5.91
N PHE A 221 17.89 -10.78 -5.15
CA PHE A 221 17.51 -11.28 -3.84
C PHE A 221 16.56 -12.46 -3.98
N ILE A 222 16.84 -13.51 -3.22
CA ILE A 222 16.11 -14.78 -3.20
C ILE A 222 15.61 -14.98 -1.78
N PHE A 223 14.30 -14.88 -1.61
CA PHE A 223 13.64 -14.99 -0.32
C PHE A 223 13.10 -16.40 -0.12
N GLY A 224 13.38 -16.97 1.03
CA GLY A 224 12.69 -18.14 1.59
C GLY A 224 11.95 -17.74 2.86
N ALA A 225 11.22 -18.66 3.48
CA ALA A 225 10.45 -18.40 4.70
C ALA A 225 11.32 -17.98 5.89
N ASN A 226 12.55 -18.51 5.99
CA ASN A 226 13.48 -18.24 7.10
C ASN A 226 14.90 -17.89 6.62
N ASN A 227 15.08 -17.65 5.33
CA ASN A 227 16.39 -17.43 4.73
C ASN A 227 16.29 -16.34 3.67
N ILE A 228 17.33 -15.55 3.53
CA ILE A 228 17.52 -14.65 2.41
C ILE A 228 18.92 -14.84 1.86
N LYS A 229 19.01 -15.07 0.55
CA LYS A 229 20.27 -15.08 -0.19
C LYS A 229 20.22 -14.01 -1.29
N ARG A 230 21.38 -13.65 -1.79
CA ARG A 230 21.54 -12.81 -2.97
C ARG A 230 22.47 -13.46 -3.98
N LEU A 231 22.10 -13.36 -5.23
CA LEU A 231 22.92 -13.77 -6.36
C LEU A 231 23.59 -12.52 -6.95
N VAL A 232 24.90 -12.59 -7.08
CA VAL A 232 25.74 -11.57 -7.74
C VAL A 232 26.47 -12.19 -8.91
N GLY A 233 26.82 -11.39 -9.91
CA GLY A 233 27.49 -11.85 -11.13
C GLY A 233 26.65 -11.51 -12.38
N ASN A 234 27.25 -11.70 -13.56
CA ASN A 234 26.64 -11.34 -14.83
C ASN A 234 26.33 -12.53 -15.74
N ASN A 235 26.91 -13.69 -15.46
CA ASN A 235 26.72 -14.92 -16.23
C ASN A 235 27.06 -16.14 -15.39
N ILE A 236 26.79 -17.34 -15.92
CA ILE A 236 26.99 -18.61 -15.23
C ILE A 236 28.42 -18.82 -14.69
N ALA A 237 29.42 -18.20 -15.29
CA ALA A 237 30.82 -18.39 -14.86
C ALA A 237 31.19 -17.58 -13.61
N ASP A 238 30.48 -16.49 -13.36
CA ASP A 238 30.73 -15.58 -12.23
C ASP A 238 29.54 -15.44 -11.26
N PHE A 239 28.48 -16.19 -11.45
CA PHE A 239 27.38 -16.23 -10.48
C PHE A 239 27.84 -16.77 -9.14
N VAL A 240 27.69 -15.97 -8.09
CA VAL A 240 28.00 -16.33 -6.70
C VAL A 240 26.76 -16.12 -5.83
N LEU A 241 26.33 -17.18 -5.15
CA LEU A 241 25.26 -17.16 -4.19
C LEU A 241 25.80 -16.81 -2.80
N GLN A 242 25.38 -15.66 -2.26
CA GLN A 242 25.79 -15.17 -0.95
C GLN A 242 24.61 -15.20 0.02
N THR A 243 24.87 -15.56 1.28
CA THR A 243 23.87 -15.55 2.34
C THR A 243 23.77 -14.15 2.94
N VAL A 244 22.54 -13.61 3.00
CA VAL A 244 22.21 -12.38 3.73
C VAL A 244 21.85 -12.74 5.17
N THR A 245 20.91 -13.67 5.35
CA THR A 245 20.51 -14.19 6.66
C THR A 245 19.98 -15.62 6.57
N ASN A 246 20.13 -16.39 7.67
CA ASN A 246 19.58 -17.74 7.79
C ASN A 246 18.48 -17.85 8.86
N ASN A 247 18.11 -16.73 9.50
CA ASN A 247 17.19 -16.73 10.64
C ASN A 247 15.90 -15.95 10.37
N LEU A 248 15.80 -15.31 9.22
CA LEU A 248 14.70 -14.45 8.86
C LEU A 248 14.42 -14.53 7.37
N GLY A 249 13.16 -14.51 6.97
CA GLY A 249 12.77 -14.56 5.58
C GLY A 249 11.39 -13.94 5.35
N CYS A 250 10.88 -14.11 4.14
CA CYS A 250 9.61 -13.60 3.70
C CYS A 250 8.54 -14.69 3.83
N VAL A 251 7.39 -14.35 4.42
CA VAL A 251 6.25 -15.26 4.60
C VAL A 251 5.14 -15.07 3.57
N ALA A 252 5.10 -13.94 2.88
CA ALA A 252 4.09 -13.60 1.87
C ALA A 252 4.76 -13.20 0.55
N PRO A 253 4.62 -13.98 -0.53
CA PRO A 253 5.35 -13.75 -1.78
C PRO A 253 5.18 -12.32 -2.33
N ASP A 254 3.94 -11.86 -2.46
CA ASP A 254 3.65 -10.55 -3.07
C ASP A 254 3.76 -9.37 -2.09
N SER A 255 4.43 -9.59 -0.94
CA SER A 255 4.80 -8.53 0.00
C SER A 255 6.16 -7.89 -0.29
N VAL A 256 6.98 -8.52 -1.15
CA VAL A 256 8.33 -8.05 -1.46
C VAL A 256 8.26 -6.93 -2.50
N VAL A 257 8.52 -5.71 -2.10
CA VAL A 257 8.49 -4.55 -2.99
C VAL A 257 9.70 -3.64 -2.79
N GLU A 258 10.10 -2.98 -3.89
CA GLU A 258 11.09 -1.91 -3.83
C GLU A 258 10.42 -0.62 -3.34
N PHE A 259 10.94 -0.08 -2.24
CA PHE A 259 10.41 1.13 -1.65
C PHE A 259 11.51 2.00 -1.04
N ASN A 260 11.52 3.28 -1.39
CA ASN A 260 12.45 4.29 -0.86
C ASN A 260 13.94 3.89 -0.96
N GLY A 261 14.31 3.20 -2.05
CA GLY A 261 15.70 2.78 -2.31
C GLY A 261 16.17 1.57 -1.49
N ASP A 262 15.24 0.80 -0.94
CA ASP A 262 15.44 -0.48 -0.27
C ASP A 262 14.37 -1.49 -0.73
N ILE A 263 14.50 -2.73 -0.33
CA ILE A 263 13.45 -3.74 -0.45
C ILE A 263 12.77 -3.89 0.90
N ILE A 264 11.46 -3.77 0.94
CA ILE A 264 10.65 -4.13 2.10
C ILE A 264 9.92 -5.45 1.84
N PHE A 265 9.71 -6.22 2.89
CA PHE A 265 9.05 -7.52 2.83
C PHE A 265 8.33 -7.83 4.14
N LEU A 266 7.39 -8.77 4.07
CA LEU A 266 6.70 -9.29 5.24
C LEU A 266 7.49 -10.44 5.84
N ALA A 267 8.03 -10.23 7.03
CA ALA A 267 8.65 -11.24 7.87
C ALA A 267 7.62 -11.81 8.88
N PRO A 268 7.93 -12.92 9.59
CA PRO A 268 7.04 -13.48 10.60
C PRO A 268 6.66 -12.53 11.74
N ASP A 269 7.49 -11.53 12.01
CA ASP A 269 7.33 -10.53 13.08
C ASP A 269 6.94 -9.14 12.58
N GLY A 270 6.58 -9.00 11.31
CA GLY A 270 6.10 -7.75 10.72
C GLY A 270 6.87 -7.31 9.49
N ILE A 271 6.69 -6.05 9.09
CA ILE A 271 7.32 -5.48 7.90
C ILE A 271 8.77 -5.13 8.20
N ARG A 272 9.69 -5.58 7.34
CA ARG A 272 11.14 -5.35 7.49
C ARG A 272 11.78 -4.83 6.21
N PRO A 273 12.83 -3.99 6.31
CA PRO A 273 13.70 -3.66 5.20
C PRO A 273 14.85 -4.65 5.10
N VAL A 274 15.34 -4.92 3.89
CA VAL A 274 16.52 -5.79 3.68
C VAL A 274 17.77 -5.17 4.26
N SER A 275 18.00 -3.87 4.08
CA SER A 275 19.17 -3.16 4.62
C SER A 275 19.27 -3.20 6.15
N GLY A 276 18.14 -3.20 6.84
CA GLY A 276 18.08 -3.37 8.29
C GLY A 276 18.47 -4.78 8.72
N THR A 277 18.12 -5.77 7.93
CA THR A 277 18.40 -7.19 8.20
C THR A 277 19.90 -7.54 8.02
N ASP A 278 20.56 -6.92 7.06
CA ASP A 278 21.99 -7.15 6.76
C ASP A 278 22.93 -6.46 7.78
N ARG A 279 22.52 -5.31 8.35
CA ARG A 279 23.39 -4.46 9.19
C ARG A 279 23.33 -4.73 10.68
N ILE A 280 22.23 -5.26 11.18
CA ILE A 280 21.95 -5.33 12.62
C ILE A 280 21.64 -6.77 12.97
N GLY A 281 22.59 -7.44 13.66
CA GLY A 281 22.32 -8.73 14.30
C GLY A 281 21.23 -8.67 15.39
N ASP A 282 20.59 -7.51 15.59
CA ASP A 282 19.51 -7.28 16.54
C ASP A 282 18.17 -7.18 15.81
N ILE A 283 17.42 -8.24 15.91
CA ILE A 283 16.16 -8.47 15.20
C ILE A 283 15.07 -7.45 15.58
N GLU A 284 15.07 -6.93 16.80
CA GLU A 284 13.99 -6.06 17.29
C GLU A 284 13.99 -4.63 16.72
N LEU A 285 15.16 -4.10 16.38
CA LEU A 285 15.28 -2.69 15.92
C LEU A 285 14.93 -2.47 14.45
N ALA A 286 14.79 -3.53 13.66
CA ALA A 286 14.57 -3.42 12.22
C ALA A 286 13.08 -3.59 11.79
N THR A 287 12.16 -3.91 12.71
CA THR A 287 10.74 -4.07 12.38
C THR A 287 10.06 -2.72 12.24
N LEU A 288 9.67 -2.35 11.01
CA LEU A 288 9.05 -1.06 10.69
C LEU A 288 7.63 -0.94 11.27
N SER A 289 6.88 -2.05 11.29
CA SER A 289 5.47 -2.10 11.75
C SER A 289 5.29 -2.17 13.26
N LYS A 290 6.34 -2.04 14.06
CA LYS A 290 6.28 -2.09 15.53
C LYS A 290 5.21 -1.16 16.15
N PRO A 291 4.98 0.08 15.67
CA PRO A 291 3.93 0.95 16.20
C PRO A 291 2.51 0.40 16.07
N ILE A 292 2.27 -0.50 15.11
CA ILE A 292 0.96 -1.10 14.81
C ILE A 292 0.98 -2.63 14.94
N GLN A 293 1.91 -3.19 15.70
CA GLN A 293 2.19 -4.62 15.74
C GLN A 293 0.95 -5.47 16.03
N SER A 294 0.12 -5.09 16.98
CA SER A 294 -1.08 -5.86 17.34
C SER A 294 -2.14 -5.88 16.23
N ILE A 295 -2.32 -4.78 15.49
CA ILE A 295 -3.21 -4.77 14.32
C ILE A 295 -2.64 -5.70 13.23
N PHE A 296 -1.34 -5.65 13.04
CA PHE A 296 -0.67 -6.43 12.02
C PHE A 296 -0.75 -7.94 12.32
N GLU A 297 -0.54 -8.34 13.57
CA GLU A 297 -0.70 -9.71 14.04
C GLU A 297 -2.14 -10.20 13.89
N ASP A 298 -3.11 -9.36 14.20
CA ASP A 298 -4.54 -9.65 14.06
C ASP A 298 -4.95 -9.89 12.60
N TYR A 299 -4.45 -9.04 11.69
CA TYR A 299 -4.72 -9.16 10.26
C TYR A 299 -4.04 -10.39 9.65
N THR A 300 -2.81 -10.70 10.05
CA THR A 300 -2.07 -11.84 9.52
C THR A 300 -2.49 -13.18 10.11
N ALA A 301 -3.03 -13.19 11.33
CA ALA A 301 -3.40 -14.43 12.03
C ALA A 301 -4.49 -15.26 11.31
N ASN A 302 -5.38 -14.58 10.58
CA ASN A 302 -6.52 -15.20 9.89
C ASN A 302 -6.45 -15.07 8.37
N GLU A 303 -5.30 -14.61 7.83
CA GLU A 303 -5.10 -14.39 6.41
C GLU A 303 -4.34 -15.55 5.77
N ASP A 304 -4.70 -15.87 4.53
CA ASP A 304 -3.81 -16.63 3.65
C ASP A 304 -2.65 -15.72 3.22
N LEU A 305 -1.47 -15.98 3.74
CA LEU A 305 -0.27 -15.17 3.45
C LEU A 305 0.06 -15.13 1.94
N ALA A 306 -0.35 -16.14 1.17
CA ALA A 306 -0.20 -16.15 -0.28
C ALA A 306 -1.20 -15.22 -1.01
N ALA A 307 -2.29 -14.85 -0.34
CA ALA A 307 -3.29 -13.91 -0.88
C ALA A 307 -2.94 -12.44 -0.65
N ILE A 308 -2.01 -12.14 0.28
CA ILE A 308 -1.56 -10.76 0.53
C ILE A 308 -0.99 -10.17 -0.75
N THR A 309 -1.42 -8.96 -1.06
CA THR A 309 -0.96 -8.20 -2.22
C THR A 309 -0.43 -6.84 -1.79
N THR A 310 0.68 -6.41 -2.37
CA THR A 310 1.29 -5.11 -2.04
C THR A 310 1.47 -4.28 -3.30
N VAL A 311 1.18 -2.99 -3.20
CA VAL A 311 1.43 -2.02 -4.27
C VAL A 311 2.15 -0.79 -3.72
N VAL A 312 3.02 -0.21 -4.52
CA VAL A 312 3.74 1.03 -4.19
C VAL A 312 3.12 2.20 -4.95
N VAL A 313 2.77 3.25 -4.23
CA VAL A 313 2.31 4.54 -4.78
C VAL A 313 3.49 5.52 -4.69
N LYS A 314 4.27 5.61 -5.77
CA LYS A 314 5.56 6.34 -5.79
C LYS A 314 5.37 7.83 -5.60
N LYS A 315 4.35 8.44 -6.24
CA LYS A 315 4.03 9.88 -6.11
C LYS A 315 3.76 10.30 -4.66
N LYS A 316 3.29 9.38 -3.81
CA LYS A 316 2.98 9.63 -2.40
C LYS A 316 4.04 9.09 -1.44
N SER A 317 5.09 8.44 -1.94
CA SER A 317 6.07 7.71 -1.12
C SER A 317 5.38 6.77 -0.13
N GLN A 318 4.47 5.95 -0.65
CA GLN A 318 3.65 5.00 0.11
C GLN A 318 3.73 3.61 -0.47
N PHE A 319 3.55 2.63 0.39
CA PHE A 319 3.18 1.27 0.02
C PHE A 319 1.87 0.89 0.71
N ARG A 320 1.12 -0.02 0.10
CA ARG A 320 -0.16 -0.51 0.61
C ARG A 320 -0.16 -2.02 0.61
N PHE A 321 -0.37 -2.63 1.77
CA PHE A 321 -0.64 -4.04 1.94
C PHE A 321 -2.16 -4.25 1.95
N PHE A 322 -2.63 -5.24 1.22
CA PHE A 322 -4.04 -5.64 1.17
C PHE A 322 -4.18 -7.09 1.63
N PHE A 323 -5.17 -7.32 2.47
CA PHE A 323 -5.52 -8.61 3.06
C PHE A 323 -6.85 -9.06 2.45
N ALA A 324 -6.79 -9.90 1.41
CA ALA A 324 -7.93 -10.22 0.55
C ALA A 324 -9.07 -10.95 1.29
N ASN A 325 -8.73 -11.78 2.27
CA ASN A 325 -9.71 -12.58 3.03
C ASN A 325 -10.27 -11.87 4.28
N GLN A 326 -9.90 -10.62 4.53
CA GLN A 326 -10.24 -9.85 5.73
C GLN A 326 -11.08 -8.61 5.36
N ASP A 327 -12.36 -8.80 5.04
CA ASP A 327 -13.35 -7.72 4.85
C ASP A 327 -12.80 -6.42 4.21
N SER A 328 -11.98 -6.57 3.16
CA SER A 328 -11.34 -5.44 2.45
C SER A 328 -10.43 -4.58 3.34
N LEU A 329 -9.65 -5.22 4.20
CA LEU A 329 -8.69 -4.55 5.07
C LEU A 329 -7.35 -4.32 4.37
N GLY A 330 -6.66 -3.26 4.76
CA GLY A 330 -5.32 -2.94 4.30
C GLY A 330 -4.56 -2.08 5.30
N ILE A 331 -3.26 -1.96 5.04
CA ILE A 331 -2.36 -1.09 5.80
C ILE A 331 -1.62 -0.19 4.80
N ILE A 332 -1.62 1.09 5.07
CA ILE A 332 -0.79 2.08 4.38
C ILE A 332 0.46 2.30 5.21
N GLY A 333 1.63 2.18 4.59
CA GLY A 333 2.89 2.64 5.14
C GLY A 333 3.46 3.76 4.28
N ALA A 334 3.88 4.85 4.90
CA ALA A 334 4.46 5.99 4.22
C ALA A 334 5.76 6.42 4.90
N VAL A 335 6.69 6.97 4.11
CA VAL A 335 7.90 7.60 4.64
C VAL A 335 7.71 9.10 4.65
N ARG A 336 7.85 9.71 5.83
CA ARG A 336 7.84 11.15 5.99
C ARG A 336 9.08 11.62 6.75
N ARG A 337 9.65 12.76 6.35
CA ARG A 337 10.74 13.36 7.11
C ARG A 337 10.18 13.91 8.42
N SER A 338 10.67 13.39 9.53
CA SER A 338 10.39 13.96 10.84
C SER A 338 11.13 15.30 10.98
N GLY A 339 10.51 16.26 11.66
CA GLY A 339 11.12 17.57 11.92
C GLY A 339 12.42 17.53 12.75
N GLN A 340 12.81 16.36 13.25
CA GLN A 340 14.07 16.12 13.98
C GLN A 340 15.14 15.41 13.14
N GLY A 341 15.02 15.40 11.81
CA GLY A 341 16.12 15.03 10.91
C GLY A 341 16.22 13.56 10.53
N GLY A 342 15.27 12.70 10.92
CA GLY A 342 15.17 11.30 10.48
C GLY A 342 13.98 11.07 9.55
N ALA A 343 14.10 10.15 8.58
CA ALA A 343 12.94 9.62 7.89
C ALA A 343 12.28 8.57 8.81
N GLY A 344 11.00 8.78 9.13
CA GLY A 344 10.20 7.83 9.92
C GLY A 344 9.14 7.16 9.05
N PHE A 345 8.82 5.91 9.37
CA PHE A 345 7.67 5.24 8.80
C PHE A 345 6.42 5.60 9.60
N GLU A 346 5.38 6.00 8.91
CA GLU A 346 4.07 6.28 9.48
C GLU A 346 3.05 5.34 8.86
N PHE A 347 2.17 4.78 9.68
CA PHE A 347 1.19 3.79 9.27
C PHE A 347 -0.23 4.30 9.44
N SER A 348 -1.15 3.72 8.67
CA SER A 348 -2.60 3.86 8.84
C SER A 348 -3.32 2.62 8.35
N GLN A 349 -4.60 2.48 8.76
CA GLN A 349 -5.47 1.42 8.27
C GLN A 349 -6.21 1.88 7.01
N LEU A 350 -6.39 0.95 6.07
CA LEU A 350 -7.21 1.12 4.88
C LEU A 350 -8.38 0.13 4.96
N VAL A 351 -9.59 0.60 4.70
CA VAL A 351 -10.82 -0.21 4.79
C VAL A 351 -11.73 0.11 3.61
N GLY A 352 -12.34 -0.92 3.03
CA GLY A 352 -13.33 -0.77 1.96
C GLY A 352 -12.79 -0.92 0.54
N MET A 353 -11.55 -1.40 0.38
CA MET A 353 -10.97 -1.79 -0.91
C MET A 353 -10.79 -3.30 -0.95
N GLU A 354 -11.57 -3.98 -1.79
CA GLU A 354 -11.35 -5.40 -2.08
C GLU A 354 -10.29 -5.54 -3.16
N VAL A 355 -9.14 -6.10 -2.81
CA VAL A 355 -7.98 -6.19 -3.69
C VAL A 355 -7.44 -7.61 -3.72
N ASN A 356 -7.61 -8.31 -4.83
CA ASN A 356 -7.06 -9.64 -5.07
C ASN A 356 -5.66 -9.58 -5.69
N CYS A 357 -5.43 -8.62 -6.57
CA CYS A 357 -4.13 -8.33 -7.17
C CYS A 357 -3.99 -6.83 -7.43
N ALA A 358 -2.76 -6.33 -7.42
CA ALA A 358 -2.49 -4.92 -7.68
C ALA A 358 -1.14 -4.72 -8.38
N ALA A 359 -1.05 -3.66 -9.15
CA ALA A 359 0.18 -3.24 -9.81
C ALA A 359 0.26 -1.72 -9.90
N SER A 360 1.47 -1.20 -9.97
CA SER A 360 1.72 0.21 -10.28
C SER A 360 2.81 0.35 -11.33
N GLY A 361 2.67 1.36 -12.18
CA GLY A 361 3.63 1.68 -13.22
C GLY A 361 3.39 3.06 -13.77
N TYR A 362 4.36 3.57 -14.52
CA TYR A 362 4.22 4.83 -15.23
C TYR A 362 3.83 4.58 -16.69
N ILE A 363 2.89 5.35 -17.20
CA ILE A 363 2.58 5.47 -18.62
C ILE A 363 2.77 6.96 -18.95
N GLY A 364 3.79 7.28 -19.74
CA GLY A 364 4.25 8.66 -19.87
C GLY A 364 4.70 9.23 -18.51
N ASP A 365 4.21 10.40 -18.16
CA ASP A 365 4.51 11.08 -16.89
C ASP A 365 3.49 10.76 -15.77
N GLU A 366 2.49 9.93 -16.06
CA GLU A 366 1.42 9.60 -15.12
C GLU A 366 1.62 8.25 -14.46
N GLU A 367 1.48 8.20 -13.12
CA GLU A 367 1.48 6.96 -12.36
C GLU A 367 0.10 6.32 -12.38
N TYR A 368 0.05 5.07 -12.80
CA TYR A 368 -1.14 4.22 -12.78
C TYR A 368 -1.01 3.24 -11.62
N VAL A 369 -1.93 3.31 -10.69
CA VAL A 369 -2.08 2.33 -9.62
C VAL A 369 -3.41 1.62 -9.87
N ILE A 370 -3.34 0.33 -10.16
CA ILE A 370 -4.49 -0.48 -10.53
C ILE A 370 -4.65 -1.67 -9.62
N HIS A 371 -5.87 -2.12 -9.44
CA HIS A 371 -6.14 -3.38 -8.73
C HIS A 371 -7.30 -4.13 -9.38
N GLY A 372 -7.27 -5.44 -9.21
CA GLY A 372 -8.35 -6.35 -9.56
C GLY A 372 -9.01 -6.90 -8.32
N ASP A 373 -10.33 -7.09 -8.36
CA ASP A 373 -11.13 -7.63 -7.28
C ASP A 373 -11.45 -9.12 -7.44
N GLY A 374 -12.21 -9.68 -6.49
CA GLY A 374 -12.71 -11.05 -6.50
C GLY A 374 -13.84 -11.30 -7.50
N SER A 375 -14.45 -10.26 -8.05
CA SER A 375 -15.59 -10.31 -8.96
C SER A 375 -15.21 -10.11 -10.44
N GLY A 376 -13.92 -9.88 -10.71
CA GLY A 376 -13.39 -9.76 -12.07
C GLY A 376 -13.30 -8.35 -12.62
N TYR A 377 -13.46 -7.32 -11.79
CA TYR A 377 -13.31 -5.93 -12.18
C TYR A 377 -11.90 -5.41 -11.94
N VAL A 378 -11.48 -4.48 -12.80
CA VAL A 378 -10.21 -3.77 -12.65
C VAL A 378 -10.47 -2.29 -12.42
N TYR A 379 -9.93 -1.78 -11.33
CA TYR A 379 -10.10 -0.41 -10.88
C TYR A 379 -8.81 0.38 -10.98
N ARG A 380 -8.95 1.69 -11.17
CA ARG A 380 -7.85 2.64 -11.05
C ARG A 380 -7.95 3.33 -9.69
N GLN A 381 -6.92 3.19 -8.86
CA GLN A 381 -6.78 3.89 -7.58
C GLN A 381 -6.28 5.32 -7.80
N GLU A 382 -6.33 6.13 -6.75
CA GLU A 382 -5.89 7.52 -6.71
C GLU A 382 -6.70 8.46 -7.62
N VAL A 383 -7.93 8.08 -7.93
CA VAL A 383 -8.86 8.85 -8.77
C VAL A 383 -10.16 9.12 -8.02
N GLY A 384 -10.57 10.40 -7.99
CA GLY A 384 -11.83 10.81 -7.39
C GLY A 384 -11.82 10.78 -5.85
N ASN A 385 -13.01 10.98 -5.28
CA ASN A 385 -13.25 11.17 -3.86
C ASN A 385 -14.18 10.10 -3.26
N ASN A 386 -14.41 9.02 -3.97
CA ASN A 386 -15.30 7.94 -3.58
C ASN A 386 -14.73 6.57 -3.98
N PHE A 387 -15.24 5.51 -3.39
CA PHE A 387 -14.92 4.14 -3.74
C PHE A 387 -15.96 3.62 -4.74
N ASN A 388 -15.69 3.85 -6.03
CA ASN A 388 -16.59 3.45 -7.13
C ASN A 388 -18.04 3.87 -6.85
N ASN A 389 -18.28 5.17 -6.65
CA ASN A 389 -19.53 5.83 -6.28
C ASN A 389 -20.01 5.62 -4.83
N ASN A 390 -19.33 4.81 -4.02
CA ASN A 390 -19.64 4.68 -2.60
C ASN A 390 -18.86 5.72 -1.77
N PRO A 391 -19.45 6.26 -0.69
CA PRO A 391 -18.76 7.18 0.19
C PRO A 391 -17.57 6.52 0.88
N ILE A 392 -16.51 7.30 1.13
CA ILE A 392 -15.35 6.83 1.89
C ILE A 392 -15.60 7.13 3.37
N PHE A 393 -15.78 6.08 4.17
CA PHE A 393 -15.72 6.22 5.62
C PHE A 393 -14.28 6.51 6.05
N SER A 394 -14.05 7.58 6.80
CA SER A 394 -12.73 7.92 7.31
C SER A 394 -12.81 8.34 8.78
N LEU A 395 -11.84 7.90 9.56
CA LEU A 395 -11.77 8.17 10.99
C LEU A 395 -10.33 8.49 11.40
N PHE A 396 -10.18 9.60 12.13
CA PHE A 396 -8.94 9.95 12.80
C PHE A 396 -9.23 10.28 14.26
N LYS A 397 -8.54 9.62 15.19
CA LYS A 397 -8.66 9.87 16.64
C LYS A 397 -7.28 10.15 17.21
N THR A 398 -7.15 11.27 17.93
CA THR A 398 -5.94 11.64 18.66
C THR A 398 -5.72 10.77 19.90
N PRO A 399 -4.53 10.77 20.48
CA PRO A 399 -4.34 10.32 21.87
C PRO A 399 -5.14 11.19 22.84
N PHE A 400 -5.28 10.71 24.08
CA PHE A 400 -5.79 11.53 25.16
C PHE A 400 -4.70 12.48 25.65
N PHE A 401 -4.91 13.76 25.41
CA PHE A 401 -4.02 14.83 25.87
C PHE A 401 -4.30 15.15 27.31
N TYR A 402 -3.32 15.02 28.18
CA TYR A 402 -3.43 15.39 29.60
C TYR A 402 -2.87 16.80 29.90
N MET A 403 -2.15 17.43 28.95
CA MET A 403 -1.57 18.77 29.05
C MET A 403 -0.88 19.00 30.42
N ASP A 404 0.33 19.32 30.53
CA ASP A 404 1.15 19.55 31.72
C ASP A 404 0.99 18.53 32.88
N ASP A 405 -0.18 18.48 33.57
CA ASP A 405 -0.44 17.63 34.74
C ASP A 405 -1.63 16.69 34.51
N PRO A 406 -1.41 15.35 34.49
CA PRO A 406 -2.47 14.37 34.25
C PRO A 406 -3.49 14.27 35.36
N GLU A 407 -3.18 14.71 36.59
CA GLU A 407 -4.07 14.66 37.73
C GLU A 407 -4.94 15.92 37.89
N LEU A 408 -4.58 17.00 37.18
CA LEU A 408 -5.28 18.26 37.28
C LEU A 408 -6.49 18.31 36.35
N ARG A 409 -7.66 18.66 36.86
CA ARG A 409 -8.87 18.86 36.04
C ARG A 409 -8.77 20.16 35.27
N LYS A 410 -9.16 20.13 33.99
CA LYS A 410 -9.15 21.28 33.07
C LYS A 410 -10.56 21.54 32.57
N THR A 411 -10.88 22.81 32.37
CA THR A 411 -12.11 23.23 31.67
C THR A 411 -11.72 23.62 30.25
N TYR A 412 -12.36 22.99 29.27
CA TYR A 412 -12.08 23.18 27.86
C TYR A 412 -13.06 24.19 27.26
N TYR A 413 -12.57 25.07 26.37
CA TYR A 413 -13.34 26.16 25.80
C TYR A 413 -13.46 26.09 24.28
N SER A 414 -12.37 25.85 23.57
CA SER A 414 -12.38 25.79 22.11
C SER A 414 -11.31 24.88 21.55
N ILE A 415 -11.59 24.34 20.38
CA ILE A 415 -10.65 23.61 19.54
C ILE A 415 -10.55 24.35 18.21
N ASN A 416 -9.32 24.66 17.80
CA ASN A 416 -9.05 25.16 16.47
C ASN A 416 -8.39 24.01 15.67
N THR A 417 -9.03 23.59 14.60
CA THR A 417 -8.53 22.58 13.67
C THR A 417 -7.94 23.27 12.47
N TYR A 418 -6.65 23.07 12.22
CA TYR A 418 -5.96 23.55 11.03
C TYR A 418 -6.17 22.51 9.93
N MET A 419 -7.05 22.82 8.99
CA MET A 419 -7.47 21.91 7.95
C MET A 419 -7.27 22.54 6.56
N ARG A 420 -6.62 21.80 5.66
CA ARG A 420 -6.52 22.14 4.25
C ARG A 420 -7.51 21.28 3.47
N ALA A 421 -8.57 21.87 2.99
CA ALA A 421 -9.56 21.21 2.15
C ALA A 421 -9.20 21.34 0.66
N GLU A 422 -9.55 20.33 -0.13
CA GLU A 422 -9.39 20.31 -1.59
C GLU A 422 -10.70 20.69 -2.32
N GLY A 423 -11.68 21.22 -1.58
CA GLY A 423 -12.99 21.65 -2.02
C GLY A 423 -13.91 21.86 -0.84
N GLU A 424 -15.22 21.90 -1.05
CA GLU A 424 -16.20 21.96 0.03
C GLU A 424 -16.24 20.61 0.76
N VAL A 425 -16.00 20.61 2.06
CA VAL A 425 -15.88 19.41 2.88
C VAL A 425 -16.69 19.56 4.16
N SER A 426 -17.38 18.50 4.54
CA SER A 426 -18.05 18.35 5.83
C SER A 426 -17.41 17.26 6.66
N VAL A 427 -16.92 17.60 7.85
CA VAL A 427 -16.29 16.67 8.80
C VAL A 427 -17.01 16.77 10.14
N SER A 428 -17.37 15.64 10.72
CA SER A 428 -17.88 15.58 12.08
C SER A 428 -16.71 15.48 13.07
N MET A 429 -16.67 16.37 14.06
CA MET A 429 -15.71 16.36 15.15
C MET A 429 -16.41 15.99 16.45
N ALA A 430 -15.86 15.04 17.19
CA ALA A 430 -16.32 14.68 18.52
C ALA A 430 -15.18 14.76 19.53
N VAL A 431 -15.52 14.94 20.78
CA VAL A 431 -14.58 15.04 21.89
C VAL A 431 -14.86 13.94 22.90
N ASP A 432 -13.84 13.16 23.23
CA ASP A 432 -13.91 12.13 24.27
C ASP A 432 -13.11 12.62 25.49
N TYR A 433 -13.69 12.45 26.69
CA TYR A 433 -13.07 12.85 27.95
C TYR A 433 -12.67 11.63 28.80
N ASP A 434 -11.60 11.75 29.58
CA ASP A 434 -11.15 10.82 30.61
C ASP A 434 -11.20 9.33 30.18
N TYR A 435 -10.67 9.02 28.99
CA TYR A 435 -10.64 7.68 28.40
C TYR A 435 -12.02 7.05 28.16
N GLY A 436 -13.05 7.91 28.02
CA GLY A 436 -14.43 7.46 27.82
C GLY A 436 -15.12 7.03 29.12
N ASP A 437 -14.72 7.62 30.24
CA ASP A 437 -15.38 7.42 31.53
C ASP A 437 -16.89 7.72 31.40
N PRO A 438 -17.78 6.75 31.68
CA PRO A 438 -19.21 6.94 31.55
C PRO A 438 -19.79 8.00 32.50
N ASP A 439 -19.09 8.33 33.59
CA ASP A 439 -19.46 9.38 34.53
C ASP A 439 -19.08 10.80 34.05
N THR A 440 -18.36 10.90 32.94
CA THR A 440 -18.01 12.18 32.31
C THR A 440 -18.97 12.49 31.19
N GLU A 441 -19.48 13.72 31.14
CA GLU A 441 -20.44 14.16 30.14
C GLU A 441 -19.89 13.98 28.73
N VAL A 442 -20.63 13.21 27.90
CA VAL A 442 -20.24 12.93 26.52
C VAL A 442 -20.60 14.14 25.65
N SER A 443 -19.65 14.60 24.86
CA SER A 443 -19.89 15.72 23.94
C SER A 443 -20.79 15.33 22.77
N THR A 444 -21.58 16.28 22.32
CA THR A 444 -22.27 16.22 21.02
C THR A 444 -21.27 16.30 19.87
N ASP A 445 -21.61 15.73 18.72
CA ASP A 445 -20.81 15.89 17.50
C ASP A 445 -20.89 17.36 17.02
N TYR A 446 -19.75 17.91 16.68
CA TYR A 446 -19.62 19.26 16.10
C TYR A 446 -19.37 19.14 14.60
N GLY A 447 -20.15 19.85 13.78
CA GLY A 447 -19.91 19.94 12.35
C GLY A 447 -18.78 20.95 12.05
N LEU A 448 -17.77 20.51 11.32
CA LEU A 448 -16.78 21.39 10.69
C LEU A 448 -17.12 21.45 9.20
N SER A 449 -17.33 22.66 8.66
CA SER A 449 -17.66 22.84 7.25
C SER A 449 -16.79 23.94 6.67
N THR A 450 -16.05 23.61 5.61
CA THR A 450 -15.31 24.60 4.83
C THR A 450 -16.23 25.22 3.78
N ALA A 451 -17.26 25.95 4.20
CA ALA A 451 -18.12 26.70 3.29
C ALA A 451 -17.33 27.84 2.64
N GLY A 452 -17.29 27.87 1.32
CA GLY A 452 -16.55 28.88 0.54
C GLY A 452 -15.20 28.36 0.05
N ALA A 453 -15.16 27.13 -0.41
CA ALA A 453 -13.96 26.55 -1.00
C ALA A 453 -13.39 27.42 -2.11
N ALA A 454 -12.11 27.74 -2.02
CA ALA A 454 -11.39 28.38 -3.11
C ALA A 454 -11.43 27.49 -4.35
N ALA A 455 -11.88 28.02 -5.46
CA ALA A 455 -11.80 27.35 -6.73
C ALA A 455 -10.33 27.18 -7.13
N TYR A 456 -9.86 25.93 -7.24
CA TYR A 456 -8.54 25.65 -7.77
C TYR A 456 -8.59 25.71 -9.30
N TYR A 457 -7.61 26.40 -9.89
CA TYR A 457 -7.35 26.35 -11.32
C TYR A 457 -7.26 24.89 -11.78
N ASP A 458 -7.98 24.49 -12.81
CA ASP A 458 -8.15 23.12 -13.32
C ASP A 458 -9.18 22.20 -12.62
N LYS A 459 -9.79 22.60 -11.50
CA LYS A 459 -10.81 21.77 -10.83
C LYS A 459 -12.15 22.47 -10.59
N ALA A 460 -12.20 23.78 -10.78
CA ALA A 460 -13.40 24.57 -10.60
C ALA A 460 -14.30 24.51 -11.84
N THR A 461 -15.55 24.21 -11.66
CA THR A 461 -16.59 24.41 -12.68
C THR A 461 -17.01 25.87 -12.70
N TYR A 462 -17.18 26.44 -13.89
CA TYR A 462 -17.64 27.80 -14.09
C TYR A 462 -19.16 27.88 -13.80
N ASP A 463 -19.49 27.74 -12.52
CA ASP A 463 -20.88 27.92 -12.06
C ASP A 463 -20.94 28.94 -10.91
N ALA A 464 -22.13 29.32 -10.49
CA ALA A 464 -22.34 30.39 -9.51
C ALA A 464 -21.93 30.02 -8.07
N THR A 465 -21.38 28.82 -7.85
CA THR A 465 -21.01 28.28 -6.53
C THR A 465 -19.52 28.32 -6.27
N ASP A 466 -18.69 28.33 -7.33
CA ASP A 466 -17.23 28.40 -7.20
C ASP A 466 -16.74 29.86 -7.13
N ILE A 467 -16.18 30.24 -6.00
CA ILE A 467 -15.64 31.59 -5.78
C ILE A 467 -14.16 31.61 -6.12
N TYR A 468 -13.78 32.34 -7.16
CA TYR A 468 -12.42 32.41 -7.73
C TYR A 468 -11.36 33.02 -6.80
N ASP A 469 -11.72 33.64 -5.70
CA ASP A 469 -10.82 34.36 -4.76
C ASP A 469 -11.11 34.01 -3.28
N GLY A 470 -11.77 32.87 -3.06
CA GLY A 470 -11.99 32.34 -1.71
C GLY A 470 -10.71 31.72 -1.19
N ASN A 471 -10.00 32.39 -0.28
CA ASN A 471 -8.99 31.74 0.53
C ASN A 471 -9.74 31.03 1.67
N PRO A 472 -9.95 29.69 1.65
CA PRO A 472 -10.61 29.01 2.75
C PRO A 472 -9.80 29.30 4.00
N SER A 473 -10.47 29.70 5.07
CA SER A 473 -9.80 29.82 6.36
C SER A 473 -9.15 28.46 6.67
N PRO A 474 -7.82 28.39 6.83
CA PRO A 474 -7.18 27.11 7.16
C PRO A 474 -7.50 26.69 8.59
N VAL A 475 -8.30 27.46 9.32
CA VAL A 475 -8.58 27.26 10.76
C VAL A 475 -10.08 27.25 10.98
N GLU A 476 -10.59 26.09 11.34
CA GLU A 476 -11.95 25.89 11.82
C GLU A 476 -11.96 25.97 13.35
N SER A 477 -12.66 26.96 13.89
CA SER A 477 -12.77 27.18 15.34
C SER A 477 -14.09 26.67 15.87
N THR A 478 -14.05 25.75 16.81
CA THR A 478 -15.24 25.15 17.44
C THR A 478 -15.20 25.40 18.94
N ASN A 479 -16.28 26.00 19.46
CA ASN A 479 -16.47 26.11 20.90
C ASN A 479 -16.95 24.77 21.46
N ILE A 480 -16.27 24.29 22.49
CA ILE A 480 -16.58 23.05 23.19
C ILE A 480 -16.87 23.36 24.66
N ALA A 481 -17.63 22.48 25.30
CA ALA A 481 -17.88 22.56 26.73
C ALA A 481 -17.47 21.22 27.37
N GLY A 482 -16.83 21.30 28.51
CA GLY A 482 -16.47 20.11 29.28
C GLY A 482 -15.39 20.39 30.31
N SER A 483 -15.32 19.53 31.31
CA SER A 483 -14.28 19.57 32.34
C SER A 483 -13.81 18.16 32.65
N ALA A 484 -12.54 17.88 32.35
CA ALA A 484 -11.95 16.58 32.47
C ALA A 484 -10.44 16.67 32.77
N LYS A 485 -9.81 15.57 33.14
CA LYS A 485 -8.34 15.48 33.30
C LYS A 485 -7.63 15.34 31.95
N SER A 486 -8.26 14.63 31.02
CA SER A 486 -7.73 14.38 29.68
C SER A 486 -8.81 14.54 28.59
N ILE A 487 -8.37 14.80 27.35
CA ILE A 487 -9.24 15.03 26.20
C ILE A 487 -8.66 14.36 24.96
N ALA A 488 -9.47 13.66 24.19
CA ALA A 488 -9.14 13.19 22.86
C ALA A 488 -10.14 13.74 21.84
N ILE A 489 -9.69 13.97 20.62
CA ILE A 489 -10.51 14.51 19.53
C ILE A 489 -10.64 13.43 18.46
N ARG A 490 -11.85 13.27 17.97
CA ARG A 490 -12.18 12.32 16.92
C ARG A 490 -12.81 13.05 15.74
N TYR A 491 -12.25 12.84 14.56
CA TYR A 491 -12.77 13.33 13.29
C TYR A 491 -13.33 12.15 12.50
N VAL A 492 -14.55 12.30 12.01
CA VAL A 492 -15.25 11.26 11.24
C VAL A 492 -15.87 11.89 10.00
N THR A 493 -15.72 11.22 8.88
CA THR A 493 -16.44 11.55 7.65
C THR A 493 -16.87 10.27 6.94
N ASN A 494 -18.03 10.30 6.32
CA ASN A 494 -18.55 9.25 5.46
C ASN A 494 -19.26 9.92 4.28
N SER A 495 -18.48 10.41 3.34
CA SER A 495 -18.97 11.23 2.25
C SER A 495 -18.20 11.00 0.95
N THR A 496 -18.73 11.55 -0.13
CA THR A 496 -18.05 11.63 -1.44
C THR A 496 -17.41 13.01 -1.66
N ASP A 497 -17.31 13.83 -0.62
CA ASP A 497 -16.71 15.16 -0.67
C ASP A 497 -15.23 15.09 -1.08
N PRO A 498 -14.63 16.17 -1.55
CA PRO A 498 -13.21 16.27 -1.80
C PRO A 498 -12.36 15.90 -0.59
N SER A 499 -11.11 15.51 -0.82
CA SER A 499 -10.18 15.19 0.26
C SER A 499 -9.81 16.42 1.07
N HIS A 500 -9.46 16.19 2.32
CA HIS A 500 -8.96 17.21 3.24
C HIS A 500 -7.77 16.69 4.03
N THR A 501 -6.95 17.61 4.53
CA THR A 501 -5.78 17.30 5.34
C THR A 501 -5.90 18.01 6.68
N ILE A 502 -5.90 17.26 7.77
CA ILE A 502 -5.82 17.80 9.14
C ILE A 502 -4.34 17.95 9.47
N GLN A 503 -3.88 19.19 9.63
CA GLN A 503 -2.47 19.51 9.77
C GLN A 503 -2.03 19.67 11.24
N ALA A 504 -2.85 20.40 12.02
CA ALA A 504 -2.58 20.67 13.42
C ALA A 504 -3.87 20.93 14.19
N ILE A 505 -3.79 20.81 15.50
CA ILE A 505 -4.89 21.03 16.42
C ILE A 505 -4.40 21.93 17.55
N THR A 506 -5.22 22.92 17.92
CA THR A 506 -4.97 23.79 19.07
C THR A 506 -6.16 23.75 20.00
N ILE A 507 -5.93 23.51 21.29
CA ILE A 507 -6.95 23.41 22.32
C ILE A 507 -6.76 24.55 23.33
N THR A 508 -7.81 25.32 23.59
CA THR A 508 -7.82 26.36 24.61
C THR A 508 -8.52 25.82 25.87
N TYR A 509 -7.84 25.91 27.00
CA TYR A 509 -8.32 25.39 28.27
C TYR A 509 -7.93 26.27 29.46
N GLY A 510 -8.64 26.15 30.57
CA GLY A 510 -8.31 26.72 31.86
C GLY A 510 -8.00 25.62 32.87
N LEU A 511 -7.07 25.89 33.80
CA LEU A 511 -6.77 24.95 34.88
C LEU A 511 -7.85 25.03 35.95
N GLY A 512 -8.36 23.88 36.37
CA GLY A 512 -9.22 23.72 37.53
C GLY A 512 -8.46 23.35 38.79
N ASP A 513 -9.17 23.19 39.89
CA ASP A 513 -8.59 22.73 41.15
C ASP A 513 -8.39 21.21 41.14
N ARG A 514 -7.42 20.74 41.93
CA ARG A 514 -7.28 19.32 42.27
C ARG A 514 -8.45 18.92 43.17
N ARG A 515 -9.48 18.32 42.60
CA ARG A 515 -10.56 17.65 43.34
C ARG A 515 -10.85 16.31 42.70
#